data_4ac49cfc6ee029db0814a523ea57e00d
#
_entry.id   4ac49cfc6ee029db0814a523ea57e00d
#
_cell.length_a   1.000
_cell.length_b   1.000
_cell.length_c   1.000
_cell.angle_alpha   90.00
_cell.angle_beta   90.00
_cell.angle_gamma   90.00
#
_symmetry.space_group_name_H-M   'P 1'
#
loop_
_entity.id
_entity.type
_entity.pdbx_description
1 polymer ?
#
loop_
_entity_poly.entity_id
_entity_poly.type
_entity_poly.pdbx_seq_one_letter_code
_entity_poly.pdbx_strand_id
1 'polypeptide(L)' 'MASNNSNNQINVPEAREAMRNMKHEVANELGITLNDGYNGNLSSKDAGHIGGNMVKKMIEAQERQMSGNARG' A
#
# COMPACT_ATOMS: atom_id res chain seq x y z
N MET A 1 11.50 23.10 6.77
CA MET A 1 11.13 22.63 6.62
C MET A 1 10.45 21.94 6.17
N ALA A 2 10.55 21.93 5.76
CA ALA A 2 9.78 20.92 5.22
C ALA A 2 8.64 20.44 6.01
N SER A 3 8.20 21.26 6.76
CA SER A 3 7.11 20.91 7.64
C SER A 3 5.89 20.45 6.90
N ASN A 4 5.73 20.89 5.68
CA ASN A 4 4.56 20.52 4.93
C ASN A 4 4.52 19.04 4.58
N ASN A 5 5.59 18.33 4.87
CA ASN A 5 5.59 16.90 4.63
C ASN A 5 4.80 16.13 5.66
N SER A 6 4.30 16.80 6.64
CA SER A 6 3.59 16.13 7.69
C SER A 6 2.25 15.55 7.24
N ASN A 7 1.75 15.91 6.08
CA ASN A 7 0.43 15.49 5.69
C ASN A 7 0.37 14.10 5.08
N ASN A 8 1.48 13.46 4.84
CA ASN A 8 1.51 12.09 4.33
C ASN A 8 0.80 11.90 3.01
N GLN A 9 0.60 12.95 2.28
CA GLN A 9 -0.07 12.84 1.00
C GLN A 9 0.85 12.28 -0.07
N ILE A 10 0.28 11.42 -0.91
CA ILE A 10 1.00 10.91 -2.07
C ILE A 10 0.81 11.92 -3.19
N ASN A 11 1.91 12.52 -3.61
CA ASN A 11 1.83 13.61 -4.58
C ASN A 11 2.06 13.18 -6.01
N VAL A 12 2.53 11.96 -6.22
CA VAL A 12 2.78 11.44 -7.55
C VAL A 12 1.54 10.65 -8.00
N PRO A 13 0.85 11.10 -9.04
CA PRO A 13 -0.39 10.42 -9.45
C PRO A 13 -0.21 8.94 -9.75
N GLU A 14 0.90 8.58 -10.39
CA GLU A 14 1.15 7.18 -10.71
C GLU A 14 1.31 6.36 -9.45
N ALA A 15 1.95 6.92 -8.44
CA ALA A 15 2.12 6.22 -7.18
C ALA A 15 0.79 6.06 -6.45
N ARG A 16 -0.07 7.06 -6.56
CA ARG A 16 -1.37 6.98 -5.92
C ARG A 16 -2.20 5.85 -6.50
N GLU A 17 -2.20 5.74 -7.80
CA GLU A 17 -2.96 4.67 -8.44
C GLU A 17 -2.37 3.31 -8.12
N ALA A 18 -1.04 3.20 -8.12
CA ALA A 18 -0.37 1.95 -7.78
C ALA A 18 -0.72 1.53 -6.34
N MET A 19 -0.75 2.48 -5.44
CA MET A 19 -1.08 2.18 -4.05
C MET A 19 -2.54 1.73 -3.93
N ARG A 20 -3.43 2.37 -4.67
CA ARG A 20 -4.83 1.98 -4.65
C ARG A 20 -5.00 0.56 -5.18
N ASN A 21 -4.33 0.24 -6.25
CA ASN A 21 -4.41 -1.09 -6.83
C ASN A 21 -3.86 -2.14 -5.88
N MET A 22 -2.75 -1.84 -5.23
CA MET A 22 -2.17 -2.75 -4.25
C MET A 22 -3.12 -2.97 -3.08
N LYS A 23 -3.78 -1.90 -2.65
CA LYS A 23 -4.72 -1.99 -1.55
C LYS A 23 -5.85 -2.97 -1.88
N HIS A 24 -6.39 -2.86 -3.09
CA HIS A 24 -7.45 -3.77 -3.50
C HIS A 24 -6.96 -5.19 -3.66
N GLU A 25 -5.77 -5.35 -4.17
CA GLU A 25 -5.17 -6.67 -4.31
C GLU A 25 -5.00 -7.34 -2.96
N VAL A 26 -4.47 -6.59 -2.00
CA VAL A 26 -4.26 -7.13 -0.66
C VAL A 26 -5.59 -7.45 0.01
N ALA A 27 -6.56 -6.55 -0.12
CA ALA A 27 -7.87 -6.80 0.46
C ALA A 27 -8.47 -8.08 -0.11
N ASN A 28 -8.34 -8.27 -1.40
CA ASN A 28 -8.85 -9.46 -2.06
C ASN A 28 -8.17 -10.72 -1.54
N GLU A 29 -6.86 -10.66 -1.36
CA GLU A 29 -6.12 -11.80 -0.83
C GLU A 29 -6.54 -12.14 0.59
N LEU A 30 -6.91 -11.13 1.35
CA LEU A 30 -7.32 -11.34 2.73
C LEU A 30 -8.81 -11.64 2.87
N GLY A 31 -9.54 -11.64 1.77
CA GLY A 31 -10.97 -11.88 1.81
C GLY A 31 -11.75 -10.71 2.38
N ILE A 32 -11.21 -9.51 2.28
CA ILE A 32 -11.85 -8.31 2.79
C ILE A 32 -12.47 -7.55 1.63
N THR A 33 -13.76 -7.24 1.77
CA THR A 33 -14.45 -6.47 0.74
C THR A 33 -14.08 -5.00 0.89
N LEU A 34 -13.62 -4.40 -0.20
CA LEU A 34 -13.17 -3.04 -0.20
C LEU A 34 -13.85 -2.30 -1.34
N ASN A 35 -14.46 -1.17 -1.05
CA ASN A 35 -15.11 -0.34 -2.05
C ASN A 35 -14.13 0.68 -2.58
N ASP A 36 -14.38 1.15 -3.80
CA ASP A 36 -13.50 2.15 -4.39
C ASP A 36 -13.59 3.49 -3.70
N GLY A 37 -14.72 3.78 -3.11
CA GLY A 37 -14.90 5.07 -2.47
C GLY A 37 -14.77 4.97 -0.97
N TYR A 38 -15.86 5.31 -0.29
CA TYR A 38 -15.88 5.38 1.15
C TYR A 38 -15.91 3.98 1.76
N ASN A 39 -15.02 3.73 2.70
CA ASN A 39 -14.93 2.44 3.37
C ASN A 39 -15.18 2.58 4.87
N GLY A 40 -16.22 3.30 5.21
CA GLY A 40 -16.54 3.52 6.60
C GLY A 40 -16.90 2.27 7.37
N ASN A 41 -17.26 1.19 6.68
CA ASN A 41 -17.58 -0.08 7.32
C ASN A 41 -16.36 -0.93 7.62
N LEU A 42 -15.22 -0.52 7.13
CA LEU A 42 -13.99 -1.27 7.31
C LEU A 42 -13.56 -1.17 8.77
N SER A 43 -13.34 -2.30 9.42
CA SER A 43 -12.91 -2.29 10.81
C SER A 43 -11.45 -1.84 10.90
N SER A 44 -11.08 -1.34 12.08
CA SER A 44 -9.68 -0.98 12.30
C SER A 44 -8.76 -2.17 12.13
N LYS A 45 -9.23 -3.35 12.54
CA LYS A 45 -8.45 -4.56 12.39
C LYS A 45 -8.21 -4.88 10.93
N ASP A 46 -9.26 -4.81 10.11
CA ASP A 46 -9.12 -5.09 8.70
C ASP A 46 -8.26 -4.06 8.01
N ALA A 47 -8.44 -2.79 8.35
CA ALA A 47 -7.61 -1.73 7.79
C ALA A 47 -6.14 -1.96 8.15
N GLY A 48 -5.88 -2.38 9.38
CA GLY A 48 -4.52 -2.66 9.80
C GLY A 48 -3.93 -3.86 9.07
N HIS A 49 -4.72 -4.88 8.84
CA HIS A 49 -4.27 -6.05 8.09
C HIS A 49 -3.91 -5.67 6.66
N ILE A 50 -4.74 -4.87 6.04
CA ILE A 50 -4.47 -4.43 4.67
C ILE A 50 -3.18 -3.62 4.64
N GLY A 51 -3.07 -2.64 5.54
CA GLY A 51 -1.90 -1.78 5.57
C GLY A 51 -0.63 -2.55 5.85
N GLY A 52 -0.67 -3.47 6.81
CA GLY A 52 0.50 -4.27 7.14
C GLY A 52 0.96 -5.14 5.99
N ASN A 53 0.01 -5.72 5.27
CA ASN A 53 0.36 -6.58 4.15
C ASN A 53 0.83 -5.76 2.95
N MET A 54 0.34 -4.55 2.80
CA MET A 54 0.86 -3.68 1.75
C MET A 54 2.33 -3.36 2.01
N VAL A 55 2.66 -3.04 3.25
CA VAL A 55 4.06 -2.77 3.60
C VAL A 55 4.91 -3.99 3.33
N LYS A 56 4.42 -5.16 3.69
CA LYS A 56 5.16 -6.39 3.44
C LYS A 56 5.41 -6.60 1.95
N LYS A 57 4.41 -6.37 1.12
CA LYS A 57 4.58 -6.51 -0.32
C LYS A 57 5.60 -5.53 -0.87
N MET A 58 5.59 -4.31 -0.36
CA MET A 58 6.54 -3.31 -0.80
C MET A 58 7.96 -3.68 -0.41
N ILE A 59 8.13 -4.22 0.78
CA ILE A 59 9.44 -4.66 1.24
C ILE A 59 9.93 -5.82 0.39
N GLU A 60 9.05 -6.79 0.11
CA GLU A 60 9.43 -7.93 -0.71
C GLU A 60 9.82 -7.51 -2.12
N ALA A 61 9.09 -6.56 -2.68
CA ALA A 61 9.41 -6.04 -4.01
C ALA A 61 10.78 -5.37 -4.00
N GLN A 62 11.06 -4.61 -2.96
CA GLN A 62 12.36 -3.94 -2.83
C GLN A 62 13.48 -4.95 -2.69
N GLU A 63 13.24 -5.99 -1.91
CA GLU A 63 14.25 -7.03 -1.73
C GLU A 63 14.56 -7.73 -3.03
N ARG A 64 13.55 -8.03 -3.81
CA ARG A 64 13.76 -8.69 -5.11
C ARG A 64 14.54 -7.78 -6.04
N GLN A 65 14.23 -6.50 -6.02
CA GLN A 65 14.93 -5.55 -6.87
C GLN A 65 16.39 -5.44 -6.45
N MET A 66 16.65 -5.37 -5.16
CA MET A 66 18.01 -5.30 -4.66
C MET A 66 18.79 -6.57 -5.00
N SER A 67 18.15 -7.71 -4.87
CA SER A 67 18.78 -8.98 -5.19
C SER A 67 19.15 -9.05 -6.65
N GLY A 68 18.25 -8.62 -7.53
CA GLY A 68 18.54 -8.57 -8.95
C GLY A 68 19.69 -7.65 -9.26
N ASN A 69 19.72 -6.50 -8.62
CA ASN A 69 20.81 -5.54 -8.83
C ASN A 69 22.13 -6.09 -8.33
N ALA A 70 22.08 -6.80 -7.21
CA ALA A 70 23.31 -7.38 -6.65
C ALA A 70 23.93 -8.40 -7.57
N ARG A 71 23.09 -9.05 -8.34
CA ARG A 71 23.59 -10.05 -9.27
C ARG A 71 24.15 -9.42 -10.52
N GLY A 72 23.60 -8.29 -10.86
CA GLY A 72 23.96 -7.60 -12.07
C GLY A 72 25.33 -7.10 -12.07
#